data_b545b867acc2afc729a02e73629abbfd
#
_entry.id   b545b867acc2afc729a02e73629abbfd
#
_cell.length_a   1.000
_cell.length_b   1.000
_cell.length_c   1.000
_cell.angle_alpha   90.00
_cell.angle_beta   90.00
_cell.angle_gamma   90.00
#
_symmetry.space_group_name_H-M   'P 1'
#
loop_
_entity.id
_entity.type
_entity.pdbx_description
1 polymer ?
#
loop_
_entity_poly.entity_id
_entity_poly.type
_entity_poly.pdbx_seq_one_letter_code
_entity_poly.pdbx_strand_id
1 'polypeptide(L)'
;MSMKKLFMFLSLFVVCIVLVACGVEEKTEIHLLKEMPKPKAMTIDSSLSKKEATEMVHAAQRFYAFWDTGKENLIPHTVTENFFDNTLPKGRPQGTEGLKVAAQNFRKVVPNIHCEIEDLLVVGDKVTARLSFTGTHNDKKINFFAIDMLHVKDGKITEDWHLEDNLTLKQQLGLIAEE
;
A
#
# COMPACT_ATOMS: atom_id res chain seq x y z
N MET A 1 -48.03 -7.98 -22.90
CA MET A 1 -46.60 -8.40 -22.96
C MET A 1 -46.43 -9.54 -21.97
N SER A 2 -46.00 -10.74 -22.40
CA SER A 2 -45.98 -11.94 -21.56
C SER A 2 -44.94 -11.82 -20.47
N MET A 3 -45.30 -12.23 -19.23
CA MET A 3 -44.40 -12.26 -18.04
C MET A 3 -43.01 -12.91 -18.31
N LYS A 4 -42.95 -13.89 -19.20
CA LYS A 4 -41.69 -14.51 -19.65
C LYS A 4 -40.74 -13.56 -20.38
N LYS A 5 -41.27 -12.59 -21.15
CA LYS A 5 -40.42 -11.57 -21.82
C LYS A 5 -39.90 -10.51 -20.86
N LEU A 6 -40.65 -10.20 -19.80
CA LEU A 6 -40.21 -9.27 -18.77
C LEU A 6 -39.05 -9.86 -17.93
N PHE A 7 -39.10 -11.14 -17.60
CA PHE A 7 -38.02 -11.82 -16.89
C PHE A 7 -36.74 -11.93 -17.74
N MET A 8 -36.87 -12.15 -19.03
CA MET A 8 -35.69 -12.23 -19.91
C MET A 8 -35.00 -10.88 -20.10
N PHE A 9 -35.75 -9.76 -20.13
CA PHE A 9 -35.14 -8.42 -20.13
C PHE A 9 -34.49 -8.04 -18.84
N LEU A 10 -35.04 -8.46 -17.68
CA LEU A 10 -34.45 -8.16 -16.37
C LEU A 10 -33.15 -8.93 -16.15
N SER A 11 -33.06 -10.20 -16.63
CA SER A 11 -31.83 -11.00 -16.52
C SER A 11 -30.71 -10.47 -17.43
N LEU A 12 -31.04 -9.94 -18.62
CA LEU A 12 -30.05 -9.37 -19.52
C LEU A 12 -29.46 -8.07 -18.98
N PHE A 13 -30.28 -7.26 -18.27
CA PHE A 13 -29.82 -6.01 -17.67
C PHE A 13 -28.91 -6.22 -16.47
N VAL A 14 -29.17 -7.25 -15.64
CA VAL A 14 -28.31 -7.62 -14.50
C VAL A 14 -26.97 -8.16 -14.98
N VAL A 15 -26.93 -8.99 -16.03
CA VAL A 15 -25.67 -9.50 -16.61
C VAL A 15 -24.81 -8.38 -17.22
N CYS A 16 -25.44 -7.39 -17.90
CA CYS A 16 -24.69 -6.24 -18.44
C CYS A 16 -24.09 -5.35 -17.33
N ILE A 17 -24.78 -5.16 -16.19
CA ILE A 17 -24.25 -4.34 -15.07
C ILE A 17 -23.06 -5.03 -14.43
N VAL A 18 -23.09 -6.35 -14.23
CA VAL A 18 -21.97 -7.11 -13.64
C VAL A 18 -20.75 -7.09 -14.57
N LEU A 19 -20.92 -7.22 -15.87
CA LEU A 19 -19.81 -7.20 -16.83
C LEU A 19 -19.16 -5.80 -16.96
N VAL A 20 -19.94 -4.73 -16.83
CA VAL A 20 -19.41 -3.35 -16.84
C VAL A 20 -18.65 -3.06 -15.55
N ALA A 21 -19.13 -3.52 -14.39
CA ALA A 21 -18.43 -3.33 -13.11
C ALA A 21 -17.06 -4.05 -13.10
N CYS A 22 -16.98 -5.32 -13.51
CA CYS A 22 -15.71 -6.05 -13.63
C CYS A 22 -14.72 -5.38 -14.60
N GLY A 23 -15.19 -4.88 -15.73
CA GLY A 23 -14.31 -4.24 -16.72
C GLY A 23 -13.78 -2.86 -16.29
N VAL A 24 -14.48 -2.15 -15.40
CA VAL A 24 -14.03 -0.87 -14.83
C VAL A 24 -13.00 -1.10 -13.74
N GLU A 25 -13.20 -2.09 -12.86
CA GLU A 25 -12.22 -2.46 -11.82
C GLU A 25 -10.90 -2.93 -12.42
N GLU A 26 -10.93 -3.82 -13.41
CA GLU A 26 -9.73 -4.33 -14.09
C GLU A 26 -8.93 -3.22 -14.78
N LYS A 27 -9.59 -2.29 -15.49
CA LYS A 27 -8.92 -1.14 -16.11
C LYS A 27 -8.34 -0.17 -15.09
N THR A 28 -9.01 0.03 -13.96
CA THR A 28 -8.54 0.90 -12.87
C THR A 28 -7.31 0.29 -12.21
N GLU A 29 -7.32 -1.01 -11.96
CA GLU A 29 -6.18 -1.72 -11.36
C GLU A 29 -4.95 -1.71 -12.29
N ILE A 30 -5.12 -1.98 -13.57
CA ILE A 30 -4.03 -1.93 -14.56
C ILE A 30 -3.43 -0.52 -14.66
N HIS A 31 -4.23 0.53 -14.56
CA HIS A 31 -3.74 1.91 -14.57
C HIS A 31 -2.94 2.21 -13.30
N LEU A 32 -3.44 1.81 -12.13
CA LEU A 32 -2.75 1.95 -10.85
C LEU A 32 -1.40 1.22 -10.87
N LEU A 33 -1.35 -0.02 -11.38
CA LEU A 33 -0.14 -0.84 -11.44
C LEU A 33 0.99 -0.23 -12.29
N LYS A 34 0.68 0.61 -13.27
CA LYS A 34 1.71 1.28 -14.10
C LYS A 34 2.47 2.37 -13.37
N GLU A 35 1.86 2.98 -12.37
CA GLU A 35 2.41 4.10 -11.60
C GLU A 35 2.98 3.65 -10.23
N MET A 36 2.91 2.36 -9.89
CA MET A 36 3.38 1.88 -8.60
C MET A 36 4.89 1.68 -8.56
N PRO A 37 5.54 1.90 -7.40
CA PRO A 37 6.96 1.64 -7.23
C PRO A 37 7.26 0.17 -7.49
N LYS A 38 8.29 -0.09 -8.29
CA LYS A 38 8.76 -1.44 -8.59
C LYS A 38 9.90 -1.79 -7.64
N PRO A 39 9.89 -2.99 -7.02
CA PRO A 39 11.03 -3.46 -6.24
C PRO A 39 12.30 -3.49 -7.09
N LYS A 40 13.42 -3.01 -6.55
CA LYS A 40 14.74 -3.11 -7.19
C LYS A 40 15.26 -4.55 -7.18
N ALA A 41 14.95 -5.29 -6.11
CA ALA A 41 15.19 -6.73 -5.96
C ALA A 41 13.94 -7.41 -5.39
N MET A 42 13.75 -8.69 -5.72
CA MET A 42 12.61 -9.45 -5.23
C MET A 42 12.94 -10.92 -5.12
N THR A 43 12.58 -11.54 -4.00
CA THR A 43 12.64 -12.98 -3.79
C THR A 43 11.24 -13.50 -3.44
N ILE A 44 10.78 -14.50 -4.16
CA ILE A 44 9.47 -15.13 -3.98
C ILE A 44 9.68 -16.60 -3.62
N ASP A 45 9.02 -17.06 -2.57
CA ASP A 45 8.99 -18.47 -2.19
C ASP A 45 8.39 -19.30 -3.33
N SER A 46 9.13 -20.32 -3.75
CA SER A 46 8.76 -21.22 -4.85
C SER A 46 7.53 -22.07 -4.56
N SER A 47 7.08 -22.16 -3.31
CA SER A 47 5.85 -22.87 -2.91
C SER A 47 4.58 -22.08 -3.25
N LEU A 48 4.68 -20.77 -3.47
CA LEU A 48 3.54 -19.92 -3.83
C LEU A 48 3.15 -20.10 -5.30
N SER A 49 1.85 -20.18 -5.57
CA SER A 49 1.37 -20.08 -6.95
C SER A 49 1.68 -18.69 -7.54
N LYS A 50 1.80 -18.61 -8.85
CA LYS A 50 2.03 -17.34 -9.54
C LYS A 50 0.96 -16.30 -9.21
N LYS A 51 -0.30 -16.73 -9.05
CA LYS A 51 -1.42 -15.85 -8.70
C LYS A 51 -1.25 -15.26 -7.31
N GLU A 52 -1.04 -16.11 -6.29
CA GLU A 52 -0.83 -15.67 -4.91
C GLU A 52 0.35 -14.70 -4.80
N ALA A 53 1.49 -15.07 -5.37
CA ALA A 53 2.67 -14.22 -5.37
C ALA A 53 2.40 -12.84 -6.02
N THR A 54 1.67 -12.82 -7.15
CA THR A 54 1.33 -11.57 -7.84
C THR A 54 0.42 -10.69 -7.00
N GLU A 55 -0.62 -11.26 -6.38
CA GLU A 55 -1.54 -10.52 -5.51
C GLU A 55 -0.82 -9.92 -4.30
N MET A 56 0.11 -10.65 -3.69
CA MET A 56 0.92 -10.18 -2.56
C MET A 56 1.87 -9.04 -2.96
N VAL A 57 2.57 -9.18 -4.09
CA VAL A 57 3.45 -8.14 -4.62
C VAL A 57 2.65 -6.87 -4.93
N HIS A 58 1.49 -7.01 -5.57
CA HIS A 58 0.63 -5.86 -5.88
C HIS A 58 0.08 -5.17 -4.62
N ALA A 59 -0.27 -5.93 -3.57
CA ALA A 59 -0.69 -5.36 -2.29
C ALA A 59 0.41 -4.48 -1.68
N ALA A 60 1.65 -4.98 -1.63
CA ALA A 60 2.81 -4.23 -1.16
C ALA A 60 3.10 -2.99 -2.02
N GLN A 61 3.08 -3.13 -3.35
CA GLN A 61 3.30 -2.01 -4.26
C GLN A 61 2.25 -0.90 -4.08
N ARG A 62 0.95 -1.24 -3.89
CA ARG A 62 -0.10 -0.26 -3.58
C ARG A 62 0.14 0.43 -2.25
N PHE A 63 0.58 -0.30 -1.24
CA PHE A 63 0.89 0.24 0.08
C PHE A 63 2.03 1.26 0.02
N TYR A 64 3.12 0.93 -0.67
CA TYR A 64 4.26 1.85 -0.81
C TYR A 64 3.97 2.99 -1.79
N ALA A 65 3.11 2.80 -2.79
CA ALA A 65 2.58 3.89 -3.60
C ALA A 65 1.76 4.89 -2.76
N PHE A 66 1.01 4.42 -1.77
CA PHE A 66 0.34 5.32 -0.82
C PHE A 66 1.36 6.13 -0.01
N TRP A 67 2.39 5.51 0.54
CA TRP A 67 3.44 6.22 1.26
C TRP A 67 4.23 7.20 0.38
N ASP A 68 4.48 6.83 -0.87
CA ASP A 68 5.16 7.67 -1.86
C ASP A 68 4.34 8.89 -2.31
N THR A 69 3.04 8.73 -2.48
CA THR A 69 2.18 9.75 -3.10
C THR A 69 1.24 10.47 -2.14
N GLY A 70 0.91 9.85 -1.00
CA GLY A 70 -0.14 10.30 -0.08
C GLY A 70 -1.57 10.16 -0.63
N LYS A 71 -1.77 9.40 -1.73
CA LYS A 71 -3.09 9.21 -2.35
C LYS A 71 -3.98 8.30 -1.51
N GLU A 72 -4.88 8.88 -0.73
CA GLU A 72 -5.78 8.15 0.18
C GLU A 72 -6.74 7.19 -0.53
N ASN A 73 -7.05 7.42 -1.81
CA ASN A 73 -7.87 6.51 -2.60
C ASN A 73 -7.21 5.14 -2.84
N LEU A 74 -5.92 4.97 -2.59
CA LEU A 74 -5.24 3.67 -2.62
C LEU A 74 -5.61 2.80 -1.41
N ILE A 75 -5.94 3.39 -0.26
CA ILE A 75 -6.17 2.67 1.01
C ILE A 75 -7.23 1.57 0.88
N PRO A 76 -8.44 1.80 0.34
CA PRO A 76 -9.47 0.76 0.24
C PRO A 76 -9.09 -0.43 -0.66
N HIS A 77 -8.17 -0.21 -1.61
CA HIS A 77 -7.66 -1.26 -2.51
C HIS A 77 -6.44 -1.99 -1.94
N THR A 78 -5.85 -1.46 -0.88
CA THR A 78 -4.56 -1.92 -0.33
C THR A 78 -4.71 -2.69 0.97
N VAL A 79 -5.49 -2.16 1.91
CA VAL A 79 -5.67 -2.75 3.24
C VAL A 79 -7.13 -3.18 3.46
N THR A 80 -7.33 -4.10 4.40
CA THR A 80 -8.68 -4.48 4.83
C THR A 80 -9.33 -3.41 5.71
N GLU A 81 -10.66 -3.46 5.87
CA GLU A 81 -11.37 -2.57 6.79
C GLU A 81 -10.89 -2.73 8.25
N ASN A 82 -10.52 -3.96 8.62
CA ASN A 82 -10.00 -4.31 9.94
C ASN A 82 -8.47 -4.32 10.00
N PHE A 83 -7.81 -3.55 9.12
CA PHE A 83 -6.35 -3.41 9.13
C PHE A 83 -5.85 -3.03 10.51
N PHE A 84 -4.80 -3.70 10.97
CA PHE A 84 -4.21 -3.49 12.29
C PHE A 84 -2.71 -3.20 12.18
N ASP A 85 -2.28 -2.06 12.71
CA ASP A 85 -0.88 -1.67 12.84
C ASP A 85 -0.35 -2.13 14.19
N ASN A 86 0.55 -3.11 14.20
CA ASN A 86 1.11 -3.73 15.41
C ASN A 86 2.23 -2.88 16.06
N THR A 87 2.73 -1.86 15.35
CA THR A 87 3.83 -0.99 15.80
C THR A 87 3.42 0.46 15.98
N LEU A 88 2.13 0.66 16.14
CA LEU A 88 1.47 1.97 16.19
C LEU A 88 2.09 2.89 17.25
N PRO A 89 2.62 4.08 16.91
CA PRO A 89 3.09 5.06 17.86
C PRO A 89 1.96 5.55 18.78
N LYS A 90 2.29 5.80 20.05
CA LYS A 90 1.32 6.29 21.03
C LYS A 90 0.59 7.56 20.54
N GLY A 91 -0.73 7.54 20.57
CA GLY A 91 -1.60 8.66 20.21
C GLY A 91 -2.03 8.71 18.75
N ARG A 92 -1.53 7.81 17.89
CA ARG A 92 -2.03 7.66 16.52
C ARG A 92 -3.27 6.74 16.52
N PRO A 93 -4.35 7.07 15.78
CA PRO A 93 -5.50 6.17 15.59
C PRO A 93 -5.09 4.84 14.96
N GLN A 94 -5.81 3.77 15.28
CA GLN A 94 -5.64 2.45 14.65
C GLN A 94 -6.34 2.41 13.28
N GLY A 95 -5.95 1.45 12.43
CA GLY A 95 -6.60 1.16 11.16
C GLY A 95 -6.33 2.19 10.06
N THR A 96 -7.22 2.27 9.10
CA THR A 96 -7.09 3.14 7.92
C THR A 96 -6.98 4.63 8.25
N GLU A 97 -7.61 5.08 9.33
CA GLU A 97 -7.49 6.46 9.78
C GLU A 97 -6.07 6.77 10.28
N GLY A 98 -5.43 5.81 10.96
CA GLY A 98 -4.04 5.94 11.38
C GLY A 98 -3.06 6.12 10.23
N LEU A 99 -3.27 5.40 9.13
CA LEU A 99 -2.48 5.55 7.90
C LEU A 99 -2.61 6.97 7.33
N LYS A 100 -3.84 7.49 7.22
CA LYS A 100 -4.08 8.86 6.70
C LYS A 100 -3.40 9.91 7.56
N VAL A 101 -3.63 9.84 8.88
CA VAL A 101 -3.01 10.78 9.84
C VAL A 101 -1.49 10.74 9.78
N ALA A 102 -0.90 9.54 9.68
CA ALA A 102 0.55 9.37 9.58
C ALA A 102 1.10 9.98 8.29
N ALA A 103 0.52 9.65 7.13
CA ALA A 103 0.97 10.18 5.84
C ALA A 103 0.81 11.70 5.75
N GLN A 104 -0.30 12.26 6.22
CA GLN A 104 -0.53 13.71 6.25
C GLN A 104 0.47 14.41 7.16
N ASN A 105 0.74 13.90 8.36
CA ASN A 105 1.70 14.51 9.29
C ASN A 105 3.13 14.42 8.76
N PHE A 106 3.50 13.30 8.15
CA PHE A 106 4.82 13.15 7.56
C PHE A 106 5.04 14.14 6.41
N ARG A 107 4.05 14.31 5.52
CA ARG A 107 4.12 15.26 4.40
C ARG A 107 4.09 16.73 4.84
N LYS A 108 3.58 17.07 6.01
CA LYS A 108 3.76 18.42 6.58
C LYS A 108 5.22 18.72 6.90
N VAL A 109 6.00 17.69 7.28
CA VAL A 109 7.41 17.82 7.64
C VAL A 109 8.32 17.64 6.42
N VAL A 110 8.04 16.66 5.57
CA VAL A 110 8.80 16.37 4.34
C VAL A 110 7.80 16.32 3.16
N PRO A 111 7.46 17.48 2.56
CA PRO A 111 6.38 17.58 1.56
C PRO A 111 6.61 16.75 0.29
N ASN A 112 7.86 16.57 -0.10
CA ASN A 112 8.29 15.82 -1.28
C ASN A 112 8.88 14.46 -0.92
N ILE A 113 8.36 13.82 0.14
CA ILE A 113 8.81 12.47 0.51
C ILE A 113 8.60 11.51 -0.66
N HIS A 114 9.61 10.72 -0.94
CA HIS A 114 9.63 9.67 -1.95
C HIS A 114 10.01 8.34 -1.31
N CYS A 115 9.28 7.28 -1.66
CA CYS A 115 9.45 5.93 -1.13
C CYS A 115 9.85 4.98 -2.25
N GLU A 116 10.98 4.29 -2.11
CA GLU A 116 11.44 3.23 -3.01
C GLU A 116 11.48 1.88 -2.29
N ILE A 117 11.09 0.82 -3.00
CA ILE A 117 11.22 -0.56 -2.53
C ILE A 117 12.59 -1.08 -2.96
N GLU A 118 13.54 -1.14 -2.01
CA GLU A 118 14.89 -1.62 -2.27
C GLU A 118 14.93 -3.14 -2.46
N ASP A 119 14.14 -3.87 -1.64
CA ASP A 119 14.05 -5.32 -1.69
C ASP A 119 12.69 -5.79 -1.19
N LEU A 120 12.17 -6.87 -1.76
CA LEU A 120 10.88 -7.45 -1.41
C LEU A 120 11.01 -8.97 -1.25
N LEU A 121 10.68 -9.48 -0.07
CA LEU A 121 10.64 -10.91 0.21
C LEU A 121 9.19 -11.35 0.38
N VAL A 122 8.76 -12.34 -0.40
CA VAL A 122 7.39 -12.87 -0.38
C VAL A 122 7.44 -14.34 0.05
N VAL A 123 6.94 -14.64 1.24
CA VAL A 123 7.02 -15.97 1.85
C VAL A 123 5.72 -16.30 2.59
N GLY A 124 5.06 -17.39 2.22
CA GLY A 124 3.78 -17.79 2.81
C GLY A 124 2.73 -16.68 2.63
N ASP A 125 2.17 -16.17 3.72
CA ASP A 125 1.21 -15.07 3.76
C ASP A 125 1.85 -13.69 4.06
N LYS A 126 3.20 -13.61 4.02
CA LYS A 126 3.94 -12.41 4.43
C LYS A 126 4.71 -11.79 3.28
N VAL A 127 4.77 -10.47 3.32
CA VAL A 127 5.68 -9.67 2.49
C VAL A 127 6.55 -8.84 3.42
N THR A 128 7.87 -9.02 3.33
CA THR A 128 8.83 -8.14 4.02
C THR A 128 9.49 -7.24 3.00
N ALA A 129 9.54 -5.95 3.29
CA ALA A 129 10.13 -4.95 2.42
C ALA A 129 11.25 -4.19 3.14
N ARG A 130 12.36 -3.97 2.45
CA ARG A 130 13.36 -2.97 2.81
C ARG A 130 13.11 -1.75 1.93
N LEU A 131 12.93 -0.61 2.59
CA LEU A 131 12.50 0.64 1.97
C LEU A 131 13.57 1.71 2.14
N SER A 132 13.68 2.61 1.16
CA SER A 132 14.37 3.88 1.34
C SER A 132 13.39 5.04 1.16
N PHE A 133 13.47 6.00 2.08
CA PHE A 133 12.71 7.23 2.04
C PHE A 133 13.66 8.40 1.80
N THR A 134 13.34 9.24 0.81
CA THR A 134 14.12 10.44 0.48
C THR A 134 13.20 11.66 0.38
N GLY A 135 13.75 12.84 0.61
CA GLY A 135 13.01 14.09 0.50
C GLY A 135 13.83 15.29 0.95
N THR A 136 13.15 16.38 1.27
CA THR A 136 13.79 17.60 1.80
C THR A 136 12.98 18.20 2.95
N HIS A 137 13.68 18.71 3.96
CA HIS A 137 13.14 19.50 5.04
C HIS A 137 14.01 20.73 5.28
N ASN A 138 13.45 21.95 5.15
CA ASN A 138 14.20 23.21 5.30
C ASN A 138 15.53 23.21 4.49
N ASP A 139 15.45 22.87 3.20
CA ASP A 139 16.56 22.75 2.25
C ASP A 139 17.61 21.65 2.58
N LYS A 140 17.42 20.90 3.65
CA LYS A 140 18.26 19.75 3.99
C LYS A 140 17.70 18.48 3.35
N LYS A 141 18.60 17.63 2.85
CA LYS A 141 18.24 16.31 2.34
C LYS A 141 17.85 15.39 3.50
N ILE A 142 16.77 14.67 3.31
CA ILE A 142 16.31 13.60 4.18
C ILE A 142 16.52 12.28 3.44
N ASN A 143 17.16 11.32 4.11
CA ASN A 143 17.34 9.96 3.61
C ASN A 143 17.42 9.00 4.81
N PHE A 144 16.46 8.09 4.92
CA PHE A 144 16.44 7.06 5.96
C PHE A 144 15.82 5.78 5.43
N PHE A 145 16.01 4.68 6.15
CA PHE A 145 15.51 3.36 5.78
C PHE A 145 14.38 2.90 6.70
N ALA A 146 13.59 1.96 6.18
CA ALA A 146 12.61 1.23 6.98
C ALA A 146 12.59 -0.25 6.57
N ILE A 147 12.10 -1.06 7.50
CA ILE A 147 11.74 -2.47 7.27
C ILE A 147 10.29 -2.64 7.69
N ASP A 148 9.46 -3.15 6.78
CA ASP A 148 8.09 -3.53 7.07
C ASP A 148 7.90 -5.02 6.89
N MET A 149 7.01 -5.60 7.68
CA MET A 149 6.47 -6.93 7.47
C MET A 149 4.94 -6.86 7.43
N LEU A 150 4.39 -7.21 6.28
CA LEU A 150 2.96 -7.16 5.98
C LEU A 150 2.38 -8.57 6.00
N HIS A 151 1.22 -8.78 6.63
CA HIS A 151 0.39 -9.94 6.40
C HIS A 151 -0.61 -9.63 5.29
N VAL A 152 -0.67 -10.50 4.29
CA VAL A 152 -1.53 -10.33 3.12
C VAL A 152 -2.51 -11.48 3.01
N LYS A 153 -3.78 -11.16 2.88
CA LYS A 153 -4.86 -12.11 2.66
C LYS A 153 -5.79 -11.60 1.56
N ASP A 154 -6.09 -12.45 0.59
CA ASP A 154 -6.99 -12.14 -0.53
C ASP A 154 -6.58 -10.82 -1.25
N GLY A 155 -5.26 -10.64 -1.46
CA GLY A 155 -4.69 -9.47 -2.14
C GLY A 155 -4.74 -8.15 -1.37
N LYS A 156 -5.07 -8.19 -0.06
CA LYS A 156 -5.08 -7.02 0.83
C LYS A 156 -4.25 -7.24 2.07
N ILE A 157 -3.65 -6.18 2.60
CA ILE A 157 -2.90 -6.20 3.85
C ILE A 157 -3.88 -6.20 5.03
N THR A 158 -3.71 -7.16 5.93
CA THR A 158 -4.53 -7.28 7.15
C THR A 158 -3.81 -6.70 8.35
N GLU A 159 -2.48 -6.84 8.39
CA GLU A 159 -1.64 -6.40 9.50
C GLU A 159 -0.28 -5.91 8.99
N ASP A 160 0.31 -5.01 9.77
CA ASP A 160 1.61 -4.42 9.51
C ASP A 160 2.46 -4.38 10.79
N TRP A 161 3.76 -4.65 10.65
CA TRP A 161 4.84 -4.36 11.60
C TRP A 161 5.89 -3.56 10.86
N HIS A 162 6.20 -2.36 11.35
CA HIS A 162 7.16 -1.50 10.69
C HIS A 162 8.19 -0.94 11.67
N LEU A 163 9.40 -0.74 11.17
CA LEU A 163 10.51 -0.15 11.91
C LEU A 163 11.26 0.81 10.99
N GLU A 164 11.15 2.10 11.28
CA GLU A 164 11.89 3.14 10.59
C GLU A 164 13.19 3.48 11.34
N ASP A 165 14.21 3.89 10.63
CA ASP A 165 15.41 4.52 11.22
C ASP A 165 15.06 5.94 11.73
N ASN A 166 14.34 5.95 12.83
CA ASN A 166 13.87 7.17 13.48
C ASN A 166 15.00 8.00 14.09
N LEU A 167 16.15 7.38 14.38
CA LEU A 167 17.32 8.10 14.88
C LEU A 167 17.87 9.01 13.77
N THR A 168 18.22 8.42 12.65
CA THR A 168 18.71 9.16 11.47
C THR A 168 17.72 10.23 11.02
N LEU A 169 16.43 9.90 10.94
CA LEU A 169 15.40 10.87 10.56
C LEU A 169 15.37 12.07 11.52
N LYS A 170 15.36 11.85 12.83
CA LYS A 170 15.30 12.93 13.81
C LYS A 170 16.57 13.81 13.82
N GLN A 171 17.76 13.23 13.59
CA GLN A 171 19.00 13.97 13.40
C GLN A 171 18.93 14.88 12.18
N GLN A 172 18.52 14.33 11.02
CA GLN A 172 18.38 15.09 9.78
C GLN A 172 17.33 16.20 9.87
N LEU A 173 16.26 16.00 10.66
CA LEU A 173 15.26 17.03 10.97
C LEU A 173 15.76 18.08 11.98
N GLY A 174 16.91 17.88 12.60
CA GLY A 174 17.46 18.75 13.64
C GLY A 174 16.72 18.67 14.99
N LEU A 175 15.99 17.61 15.22
CA LEU A 175 15.24 17.37 16.47
C LEU A 175 16.12 16.78 17.58
N ILE A 176 17.25 16.19 17.23
CA ILE A 176 18.28 15.66 18.14
C ILE A 176 19.66 15.95 17.55
N ALA A 177 20.68 16.02 18.40
CA ALA A 177 22.06 16.27 17.97
C ALA A 177 22.60 15.08 17.14
N GLU A 178 23.44 15.38 16.16
CA GLU A 178 24.34 14.39 15.56
C GLU A 178 25.48 14.09 16.55
N GLU A 179 25.83 12.81 16.73
CA GLU A 179 26.98 12.41 17.56
C GLU A 179 28.30 12.59 16.79
#